data_6f43b7144f034c586cf96e451ce79124
#
_entry.id   6f43b7144f034c586cf96e451ce79124
#
_cell.length_a   1.000
_cell.length_b   1.000
_cell.length_c   1.000
_cell.angle_alpha   90.00
_cell.angle_beta   90.00
_cell.angle_gamma   90.00
#
_symmetry.space_group_name_H-M   'P 1'
#
loop_
_entity.id
_entity.type
_entity.pdbx_description
1 polymer ?
#
loop_
_entity_poly.entity_id
_entity_poly.type
_entity_poly.pdbx_seq_one_letter_code
_entity_poly.pdbx_strand_id
1 'polypeptide(L)'
;MLHQLKYLDLSNLKNQISEWISLYNQTDSDKKIVFISYGCLDQRCKVFSIASADIQKLQKKINNFLEKIFLKDKRYLAYIKLDIVTQIEKNSWTDVTNDISNQKHNNHFRKGISFDKDFNICFLEQEIYGNAIIRGISYDQKNFIDQNNLNNAIKKKYPSIKKELEISKIKDVWLFETKSVFYENGKFIKLQSGGCENGVRFIDRNDKSHIKEIINKNAKFLSNQLLEDGKFIYGYFPAFDNEIKSYNTIRHCTS
;
A
#
# COMPACT_ATOMS: atom_id res chain seq x y z
N MET A 1 -8.42 -2.20 -27.53
CA MET A 1 -7.05 -1.92 -28.01
C MET A 1 -6.15 -1.85 -26.78
N LEU A 2 -5.51 -2.94 -26.39
CA LEU A 2 -4.55 -3.03 -25.28
C LEU A 2 -3.36 -2.18 -25.70
N HIS A 3 -3.18 -1.00 -25.06
CA HIS A 3 -1.94 -0.28 -25.18
C HIS A 3 -0.82 -1.23 -24.80
N GLN A 4 0.13 -1.47 -25.72
CA GLN A 4 1.37 -2.18 -25.46
C GLN A 4 2.02 -1.54 -24.23
N LEU A 5 1.85 -2.18 -23.06
CA LEU A 5 2.63 -1.87 -21.89
C LEU A 5 4.09 -2.09 -22.31
N LYS A 6 4.88 -1.04 -22.35
CA LYS A 6 6.33 -1.16 -22.54
C LYS A 6 6.81 -2.17 -21.52
N TYR A 7 7.49 -3.22 -22.00
CA TYR A 7 8.11 -4.21 -21.13
C TYR A 7 8.93 -3.49 -20.05
N LEU A 8 8.66 -3.84 -18.83
CA LEU A 8 9.39 -3.30 -17.69
C LEU A 8 10.83 -3.78 -17.81
N ASP A 9 11.76 -2.86 -18.05
CA ASP A 9 13.19 -3.17 -18.10
C ASP A 9 13.68 -3.47 -16.69
N LEU A 10 13.87 -4.76 -16.40
CA LEU A 10 14.30 -5.24 -15.09
C LEU A 10 15.69 -4.71 -14.72
N SER A 11 16.60 -4.56 -15.68
CA SER A 11 17.94 -4.06 -15.43
C SER A 11 17.92 -2.60 -15.01
N ASN A 12 17.19 -1.77 -15.75
CA ASN A 12 16.97 -0.37 -15.42
C ASN A 12 16.27 -0.21 -14.06
N LEU A 13 15.24 -1.01 -13.79
CA LEU A 13 14.53 -1.00 -12.50
C LEU A 13 15.49 -1.29 -11.34
N LYS A 14 16.32 -2.34 -11.44
CA LYS A 14 17.28 -2.71 -10.40
C LYS A 14 18.30 -1.59 -10.13
N ASN A 15 18.81 -0.95 -11.19
CA ASN A 15 19.75 0.16 -11.05
C ASN A 15 19.11 1.34 -10.31
N GLN A 16 17.92 1.75 -10.71
CA GLN A 16 17.19 2.84 -10.04
C GLN A 16 16.84 2.51 -8.60
N ILE A 17 16.49 1.25 -8.28
CA ILE A 17 16.27 0.80 -6.90
C ILE A 17 17.54 0.94 -6.07
N SER A 18 18.67 0.50 -6.61
CA SER A 18 19.96 0.58 -5.92
C SER A 18 20.36 2.02 -5.64
N GLU A 19 20.20 2.91 -6.60
CA GLU A 19 20.44 4.35 -6.43
C GLU A 19 19.52 4.95 -5.37
N TRP A 20 18.23 4.66 -5.45
CA TRP A 20 17.25 5.20 -4.51
C TRP A 20 17.48 4.72 -3.07
N ILE A 21 17.73 3.43 -2.86
CA ILE A 21 17.99 2.87 -1.52
C ILE A 21 19.27 3.45 -0.93
N SER A 22 20.31 3.71 -1.75
CA SER A 22 21.57 4.25 -1.27
C SER A 22 21.43 5.63 -0.61
N LEU A 23 20.41 6.41 -1.00
CA LEU A 23 20.09 7.71 -0.38
C LEU A 23 19.71 7.59 1.11
N TYR A 24 19.31 6.40 1.56
CA TYR A 24 18.87 6.12 2.94
C TYR A 24 19.88 5.31 3.74
N ASN A 25 21.14 5.27 3.30
CA ASN A 25 22.20 4.53 4.00
C ASN A 25 22.44 5.03 5.42
N GLN A 26 22.24 6.32 5.67
CA GLN A 26 22.55 7.01 6.94
C GLN A 26 21.36 7.10 7.91
N THR A 27 20.26 6.35 7.71
CA THR A 27 19.18 6.34 8.70
C THR A 27 19.60 5.57 9.95
N ASP A 28 19.31 6.10 11.14
CA ASP A 28 19.74 5.58 12.46
C ASP A 28 19.13 4.23 12.86
N SER A 29 18.37 3.61 11.98
CA SER A 29 17.73 2.32 12.27
C SER A 29 18.70 1.17 12.07
N ASP A 30 18.81 0.28 13.07
CA ASP A 30 19.59 -0.96 13.02
C ASP A 30 19.17 -1.89 11.87
N LYS A 31 17.95 -1.75 11.37
CA LYS A 31 17.41 -2.50 10.24
C LYS A 31 16.87 -1.56 9.18
N LYS A 32 17.26 -1.78 7.94
CA LYS A 32 16.65 -1.14 6.77
C LYS A 32 15.51 -2.02 6.28
N ILE A 33 14.32 -1.43 6.13
CA ILE A 33 13.10 -2.15 5.76
C ILE A 33 12.51 -1.48 4.54
N VAL A 34 12.26 -2.27 3.50
CA VAL A 34 11.63 -1.82 2.26
C VAL A 34 10.39 -2.66 2.01
N PHE A 35 9.28 -2.00 1.74
CA PHE A 35 8.08 -2.63 1.21
C PHE A 35 8.09 -2.49 -0.31
N ILE A 36 7.71 -3.56 -0.99
CA ILE A 36 7.53 -3.63 -2.44
C ILE A 36 6.07 -3.94 -2.71
N SER A 37 5.35 -2.96 -3.26
CA SER A 37 4.00 -3.15 -3.76
C SER A 37 4.07 -3.34 -5.26
N TYR A 38 3.51 -4.43 -5.78
CA TYR A 38 3.50 -4.72 -7.20
C TYR A 38 2.16 -5.33 -7.64
N GLY A 39 1.82 -5.12 -8.88
CA GLY A 39 0.57 -5.63 -9.42
C GLY A 39 0.48 -5.53 -10.94
N CYS A 40 -0.54 -6.21 -11.45
CA CYS A 40 -1.00 -6.18 -12.83
C CYS A 40 -2.28 -5.34 -12.93
N LEU A 41 -2.71 -5.03 -14.15
CA LEU A 41 -3.92 -4.22 -14.38
C LEU A 41 -5.22 -4.91 -13.92
N ASP A 42 -5.21 -6.24 -13.91
CA ASP A 42 -6.35 -7.12 -13.63
C ASP A 42 -6.34 -7.73 -12.23
N GLN A 43 -5.37 -7.35 -11.40
CA GLN A 43 -5.20 -7.93 -10.07
C GLN A 43 -4.87 -6.87 -9.03
N ARG A 44 -5.32 -7.13 -7.80
CA ARG A 44 -4.91 -6.35 -6.65
C ARG A 44 -3.40 -6.41 -6.44
N CYS A 45 -2.79 -5.27 -6.12
CA CYS A 45 -1.39 -5.20 -5.77
C CYS A 45 -1.06 -6.07 -4.55
N LYS A 46 0.04 -6.81 -4.65
CA LYS A 46 0.64 -7.55 -3.54
C LYS A 46 1.69 -6.68 -2.88
N VAL A 47 1.79 -6.77 -1.56
CA VAL A 47 2.74 -6.00 -0.76
C VAL A 47 3.65 -6.97 -0.02
N PHE A 48 4.96 -6.82 -0.19
CA PHE A 48 5.99 -7.60 0.52
C PHE A 48 6.92 -6.66 1.28
N SER A 49 7.39 -7.12 2.44
CA SER A 49 8.42 -6.44 3.21
C SER A 49 9.72 -7.23 3.13
N ILE A 50 10.83 -6.52 2.97
CA ILE A 50 12.18 -7.08 2.99
C ILE A 50 13.00 -6.26 3.97
N ALA A 51 13.63 -6.94 4.92
CA ALA A 51 14.46 -6.32 5.94
C ALA A 51 15.90 -6.85 5.90
N SER A 52 16.85 -5.97 6.23
CA SER A 52 18.26 -6.31 6.40
C SER A 52 18.95 -5.25 7.25
N ALA A 53 19.92 -5.62 8.06
CA ALA A 53 20.80 -4.67 8.74
C ALA A 53 21.80 -4.02 7.76
N ASP A 54 22.16 -4.72 6.69
CA ASP A 54 23.10 -4.29 5.68
C ASP A 54 22.40 -3.92 4.37
N ILE A 55 22.77 -2.76 3.81
CA ILE A 55 22.12 -2.22 2.61
C ILE A 55 22.44 -3.02 1.36
N GLN A 56 23.65 -3.57 1.25
CA GLN A 56 24.03 -4.38 0.09
C GLN A 56 23.28 -5.72 0.11
N LYS A 57 23.13 -6.31 1.31
CA LYS A 57 22.30 -7.51 1.50
C LYS A 57 20.82 -7.21 1.21
N LEU A 58 20.34 -6.02 1.58
CA LEU A 58 18.98 -5.58 1.26
C LEU A 58 18.78 -5.50 -0.25
N GLN A 59 19.67 -4.83 -0.97
CA GLN A 59 19.64 -4.72 -2.44
C GLN A 59 19.65 -6.10 -3.11
N LYS A 60 20.54 -7.00 -2.66
CA LYS A 60 20.59 -8.38 -3.17
C LYS A 60 19.28 -9.13 -2.96
N LYS A 61 18.67 -9.00 -1.77
CA LYS A 61 17.37 -9.62 -1.47
C LYS A 61 16.27 -9.06 -2.38
N ILE A 62 16.24 -7.75 -2.60
CA ILE A 62 15.27 -7.10 -3.48
C ILE A 62 15.45 -7.56 -4.91
N ASN A 63 16.68 -7.59 -5.42
CA ASN A 63 16.98 -8.04 -6.78
C ASN A 63 16.53 -9.49 -7.00
N ASN A 64 16.84 -10.38 -6.07
CA ASN A 64 16.41 -11.78 -6.14
C ASN A 64 14.88 -11.92 -6.08
N PHE A 65 14.20 -11.07 -5.31
CA PHE A 65 12.76 -11.04 -5.23
C PHE A 65 12.13 -10.60 -6.56
N LEU A 66 12.65 -9.52 -7.16
CA LEU A 66 12.20 -9.03 -8.45
C LEU A 66 12.40 -10.06 -9.56
N GLU A 67 13.56 -10.72 -9.62
CA GLU A 67 13.78 -11.80 -10.57
C GLU A 67 12.76 -12.91 -10.45
N LYS A 68 12.46 -13.35 -9.22
CA LYS A 68 11.45 -14.39 -8.98
C LYS A 68 10.06 -13.97 -9.47
N ILE A 69 9.68 -12.71 -9.25
CA ILE A 69 8.39 -12.19 -9.73
C ILE A 69 8.36 -12.16 -11.25
N PHE A 70 9.40 -11.65 -11.89
CA PHE A 70 9.50 -11.57 -13.35
C PHE A 70 9.48 -12.95 -14.01
N LEU A 71 10.15 -13.94 -13.42
CA LEU A 71 10.18 -15.30 -13.95
C LEU A 71 8.86 -16.05 -13.74
N LYS A 72 8.22 -15.81 -12.59
CA LYS A 72 7.01 -16.57 -12.18
C LYS A 72 5.73 -16.00 -12.79
N ASP A 73 5.65 -14.71 -12.90
CA ASP A 73 4.49 -14.02 -13.44
C ASP A 73 4.83 -13.48 -14.83
N LYS A 74 4.62 -14.29 -15.87
CA LYS A 74 4.73 -13.88 -17.27
C LYS A 74 3.72 -12.78 -17.64
N ARG A 75 2.82 -12.44 -16.71
CA ARG A 75 1.88 -11.34 -16.84
C ARG A 75 2.61 -10.04 -16.55
N TYR A 76 2.28 -9.03 -17.30
CA TYR A 76 2.90 -7.72 -17.27
C TYR A 76 2.72 -7.07 -15.90
N LEU A 77 3.83 -6.87 -15.17
CA LEU A 77 3.84 -6.00 -14.01
C LEU A 77 3.55 -4.57 -14.50
N ALA A 78 2.36 -4.08 -14.15
CA ALA A 78 1.94 -2.73 -14.53
C ALA A 78 2.44 -1.68 -13.54
N TYR A 79 2.59 -2.06 -12.27
CA TYR A 79 2.85 -1.15 -11.18
C TYR A 79 3.87 -1.71 -10.20
N ILE A 80 4.85 -0.89 -9.87
CA ILE A 80 5.79 -1.13 -8.77
C ILE A 80 5.87 0.15 -7.95
N LYS A 81 5.65 0.03 -6.63
CA LYS A 81 5.88 1.07 -5.63
C LYS A 81 6.85 0.53 -4.60
N LEU A 82 7.79 1.36 -4.19
CA LEU A 82 8.71 1.06 -3.11
C LEU A 82 8.47 2.04 -1.98
N ASP A 83 8.43 1.53 -0.75
CA ASP A 83 8.33 2.31 0.46
C ASP A 83 9.49 1.92 1.39
N ILE A 84 10.39 2.87 1.68
CA ILE A 84 11.45 2.65 2.66
C ILE A 84 11.03 3.22 4.00
N VAL A 85 11.20 2.42 5.06
CA VAL A 85 10.93 2.85 6.43
C VAL A 85 12.01 3.83 6.86
N THR A 86 11.60 5.01 7.35
CA THR A 86 12.50 6.10 7.74
C THR A 86 12.48 6.41 9.22
N GLN A 87 11.35 6.15 9.89
CA GLN A 87 11.18 6.35 11.33
C GLN A 87 10.44 5.16 11.92
N ILE A 88 10.84 4.73 13.11
CA ILE A 88 10.21 3.63 13.84
C ILE A 88 10.07 4.07 15.29
N GLU A 89 8.84 3.98 15.82
CA GLU A 89 8.53 4.29 17.21
C GLU A 89 7.84 3.11 17.87
N LYS A 90 8.35 2.67 19.02
CA LYS A 90 7.66 1.69 19.86
C LYS A 90 6.55 2.38 20.65
N ASN A 91 5.34 1.86 20.54
CA ASN A 91 4.15 2.39 21.22
C ASN A 91 3.43 1.29 21.98
N SER A 92 2.75 1.65 23.07
CA SER A 92 1.83 0.72 23.71
C SER A 92 0.62 0.47 22.81
N TRP A 93 0.11 -0.75 22.82
CA TRP A 93 -1.10 -1.08 22.08
C TRP A 93 -2.31 -0.24 22.49
N THR A 94 -2.41 0.05 23.78
CA THR A 94 -3.50 0.88 24.35
C THR A 94 -3.45 2.28 23.77
N ASP A 95 -2.28 2.92 23.68
CA ASP A 95 -2.15 4.26 23.13
C ASP A 95 -2.53 4.29 21.65
N VAL A 96 -2.08 3.30 20.88
CA VAL A 96 -2.41 3.21 19.45
C VAL A 96 -3.91 2.99 19.22
N THR A 97 -4.55 2.13 20.00
CA THR A 97 -6.00 1.90 19.89
C THR A 97 -6.81 3.12 20.32
N ASN A 98 -6.36 3.86 21.33
CA ASN A 98 -6.96 5.13 21.75
C ASN A 98 -6.79 6.20 20.66
N ASP A 99 -5.61 6.31 20.04
CA ASP A 99 -5.40 7.23 18.92
C ASP A 99 -6.33 6.91 17.75
N ILE A 100 -6.40 5.65 17.32
CA ILE A 100 -7.33 5.20 16.27
C ILE A 100 -8.78 5.52 16.63
N SER A 101 -9.17 5.25 17.87
CA SER A 101 -10.52 5.48 18.37
C SER A 101 -10.92 6.96 18.35
N ASN A 102 -9.98 7.86 18.58
CA ASN A 102 -10.19 9.31 18.61
C ASN A 102 -10.12 9.95 17.21
N GLN A 103 -9.70 9.22 16.17
CA GLN A 103 -9.69 9.74 14.80
C GLN A 103 -11.13 9.99 14.31
N LYS A 104 -11.35 11.13 13.68
CA LYS A 104 -12.66 11.51 13.14
C LYS A 104 -13.17 10.52 12.07
N HIS A 105 -12.25 9.97 11.27
CA HIS A 105 -12.56 9.03 10.21
C HIS A 105 -11.57 7.86 10.23
N ASN A 106 -12.01 6.68 9.80
CA ASN A 106 -11.22 5.45 9.79
C ASN A 106 -10.05 5.45 8.77
N ASN A 107 -9.95 6.47 7.94
CA ASN A 107 -8.85 6.68 6.99
C ASN A 107 -7.86 7.79 7.42
N HIS A 108 -7.98 8.31 8.64
CA HIS A 108 -7.07 9.34 9.16
C HIS A 108 -5.84 8.76 9.88
N PHE A 109 -5.84 7.49 10.23
CA PHE A 109 -4.64 6.84 10.75
C PHE A 109 -3.64 6.60 9.60
N ARG A 110 -2.51 7.31 9.63
CA ARG A 110 -1.54 7.41 8.53
C ARG A 110 -0.14 6.95 8.92
N LYS A 111 -0.04 5.89 9.70
CA LYS A 111 1.23 5.24 10.04
C LYS A 111 1.19 3.77 9.65
N GLY A 112 2.33 3.22 9.24
CA GLY A 112 2.48 1.77 9.15
C GLY A 112 2.57 1.17 10.55
N ILE A 113 2.23 -0.11 10.67
CA ILE A 113 2.25 -0.86 11.94
C ILE A 113 3.04 -2.15 11.78
N SER A 114 3.90 -2.45 12.74
CA SER A 114 4.45 -3.79 12.93
C SER A 114 4.05 -4.33 14.30
N PHE A 115 3.60 -5.59 14.32
CA PHE A 115 3.20 -6.31 15.53
C PHE A 115 4.36 -7.00 16.25
N ASP A 116 5.56 -6.87 15.70
CA ASP A 116 6.81 -7.34 16.32
C ASP A 116 7.99 -6.47 15.90
N LYS A 117 9.04 -6.46 16.75
CA LYS A 117 10.25 -5.66 16.52
C LYS A 117 11.06 -6.06 15.28
N ASP A 118 10.82 -7.26 14.78
CA ASP A 118 11.56 -7.81 13.64
C ASP A 118 10.84 -7.61 12.31
N PHE A 119 9.64 -7.00 12.34
CA PHE A 119 8.80 -6.75 11.17
C PHE A 119 8.36 -8.01 10.43
N ASN A 120 8.15 -9.12 11.17
CA ASN A 120 7.62 -10.36 10.61
C ASN A 120 6.13 -10.22 10.23
N ILE A 121 5.36 -9.48 11.06
CA ILE A 121 3.96 -9.15 10.78
C ILE A 121 3.83 -7.63 10.77
N CYS A 122 3.85 -7.06 9.59
CA CYS A 122 3.79 -5.61 9.41
C CYS A 122 2.94 -5.21 8.20
N PHE A 123 2.33 -4.03 8.29
CA PHE A 123 1.45 -3.49 7.27
C PHE A 123 1.78 -2.02 7.01
N LEU A 124 1.80 -1.63 5.74
CA LEU A 124 1.79 -0.23 5.34
C LEU A 124 0.45 0.43 5.73
N GLU A 125 0.45 1.74 5.88
CA GLU A 125 -0.77 2.48 6.20
C GLU A 125 -1.94 2.16 5.24
N GLN A 126 -1.65 2.02 3.93
CA GLN A 126 -2.67 1.72 2.91
C GLN A 126 -3.30 0.33 3.07
N GLU A 127 -2.66 -0.56 3.81
CA GLU A 127 -3.18 -1.88 4.11
C GLU A 127 -4.08 -1.88 5.36
N ILE A 128 -4.08 -0.80 6.15
CA ILE A 128 -4.70 -0.72 7.48
C ILE A 128 -6.00 0.06 7.46
N TYR A 129 -5.99 1.27 6.89
CA TYR A 129 -7.11 2.21 6.97
C TYR A 129 -8.24 1.91 5.97
N GLY A 130 -9.33 2.68 6.08
CA GLY A 130 -10.40 2.70 5.08
C GLY A 130 -11.21 1.41 5.00
N ASN A 131 -11.62 0.85 6.14
CA ASN A 131 -12.34 -0.43 6.25
C ASN A 131 -11.53 -1.68 5.84
N ALA A 132 -10.21 -1.58 5.75
CA ALA A 132 -9.34 -2.74 5.60
C ALA A 132 -9.19 -3.47 6.95
N ILE A 133 -8.36 -2.94 7.84
CA ILE A 133 -8.17 -3.45 9.21
C ILE A 133 -8.86 -2.53 10.22
N ILE A 134 -8.72 -1.20 10.06
CA ILE A 134 -9.44 -0.21 10.86
C ILE A 134 -10.85 -0.04 10.29
N ARG A 135 -11.84 -0.21 11.15
CA ARG A 135 -13.25 0.01 10.84
C ARG A 135 -13.82 1.16 11.65
N GLY A 136 -14.78 1.88 11.02
CA GLY A 136 -15.72 2.77 11.70
C GLY A 136 -17.13 2.34 11.32
N ILE A 137 -18.04 2.25 12.27
CA ILE A 137 -19.35 1.61 12.05
C ILE A 137 -20.44 2.62 11.73
N SER A 138 -20.37 3.84 12.22
CA SER A 138 -21.30 4.94 11.90
C SER A 138 -20.78 6.27 12.45
N TYR A 139 -21.53 7.37 12.21
CA TYR A 139 -21.18 8.71 12.68
C TYR A 139 -20.95 8.81 14.21
N ASP A 140 -21.57 7.91 14.98
CA ASP A 140 -21.53 7.91 16.45
C ASP A 140 -20.63 6.83 17.05
N GLN A 141 -20.00 5.98 16.23
CA GLN A 141 -19.14 4.92 16.74
C GLN A 141 -17.68 5.22 16.47
N LYS A 142 -16.87 5.00 17.51
CA LYS A 142 -15.43 5.15 17.45
C LYS A 142 -14.79 4.16 16.48
N ASN A 143 -13.71 4.57 15.84
CA ASN A 143 -12.91 3.68 15.01
C ASN A 143 -12.22 2.61 15.88
N PHE A 144 -12.04 1.42 15.34
CA PHE A 144 -11.37 0.32 16.01
C PHE A 144 -10.65 -0.60 15.03
N ILE A 145 -9.72 -1.41 15.53
CA ILE A 145 -9.10 -2.47 14.76
C ILE A 145 -9.98 -3.72 14.84
N ASP A 146 -10.44 -4.17 13.68
CA ASP A 146 -11.27 -5.38 13.57
C ASP A 146 -10.40 -6.64 13.60
N GLN A 147 -10.63 -7.51 14.60
CA GLN A 147 -9.88 -8.75 14.79
C GLN A 147 -9.94 -9.68 13.58
N ASN A 148 -11.11 -9.82 12.97
CA ASN A 148 -11.31 -10.72 11.83
C ASN A 148 -10.60 -10.18 10.58
N ASN A 149 -10.73 -8.86 10.34
CA ASN A 149 -10.05 -8.21 9.23
C ASN A 149 -8.53 -8.31 9.37
N LEU A 150 -8.00 -8.09 10.57
CA LEU A 150 -6.58 -8.22 10.86
C LEU A 150 -6.09 -9.65 10.57
N ASN A 151 -6.78 -10.68 11.08
CA ASN A 151 -6.38 -12.07 10.86
C ASN A 151 -6.52 -12.48 9.38
N ASN A 152 -7.53 -11.99 8.68
CA ASN A 152 -7.67 -12.21 7.24
C ASN A 152 -6.53 -11.54 6.45
N ALA A 153 -6.13 -10.33 6.82
CA ALA A 153 -5.00 -9.65 6.21
C ALA A 153 -3.68 -10.39 6.47
N ILE A 154 -3.47 -10.89 7.70
CA ILE A 154 -2.31 -11.73 8.05
C ILE A 154 -2.29 -13.00 7.21
N LYS A 155 -3.39 -13.76 7.16
CA LYS A 155 -3.49 -15.00 6.37
C LYS A 155 -3.19 -14.78 4.88
N LYS A 156 -3.67 -13.66 4.32
CA LYS A 156 -3.42 -13.31 2.91
C LYS A 156 -1.95 -12.93 2.65
N LYS A 157 -1.38 -12.11 3.51
CA LYS A 157 -0.03 -11.56 3.33
C LYS A 157 1.06 -12.54 3.75
N TYR A 158 0.81 -13.31 4.81
CA TYR A 158 1.77 -14.21 5.45
C TYR A 158 1.20 -15.64 5.56
N PRO A 159 1.01 -16.36 4.45
CA PRO A 159 0.35 -17.69 4.46
C PRO A 159 1.10 -18.76 5.26
N SER A 160 2.37 -18.55 5.57
CA SER A 160 3.16 -19.42 6.44
C SER A 160 2.83 -19.26 7.93
N ILE A 161 2.23 -18.13 8.33
CA ILE A 161 1.83 -17.87 9.71
C ILE A 161 0.50 -18.53 9.97
N LYS A 162 0.49 -19.60 10.77
CA LYS A 162 -0.73 -20.38 11.08
C LYS A 162 -1.47 -19.88 12.32
N LYS A 163 -0.73 -19.23 13.25
CA LYS A 163 -1.31 -18.74 14.50
C LYS A 163 -2.01 -17.40 14.26
N GLU A 164 -3.23 -17.29 14.76
CA GLU A 164 -3.95 -16.03 14.77
C GLU A 164 -3.36 -15.06 15.80
N LEU A 165 -3.34 -13.78 15.44
CA LEU A 165 -2.95 -12.72 16.35
C LEU A 165 -4.19 -12.29 17.14
N GLU A 166 -4.13 -12.42 18.47
CA GLU A 166 -5.20 -11.99 19.37
C GLU A 166 -4.96 -10.55 19.82
N ILE A 167 -5.82 -9.64 19.43
CA ILE A 167 -5.70 -8.19 19.72
C ILE A 167 -5.58 -7.94 21.24
N SER A 168 -6.31 -8.69 22.05
CA SER A 168 -6.28 -8.56 23.52
C SER A 168 -4.96 -8.92 24.17
N LYS A 169 -4.09 -9.64 23.46
CA LYS A 169 -2.77 -10.07 23.94
C LYS A 169 -1.63 -9.19 23.46
N ILE A 170 -1.90 -8.22 22.58
CA ILE A 170 -0.90 -7.29 22.09
C ILE A 170 -0.59 -6.29 23.20
N LYS A 171 0.70 -6.12 23.52
CA LYS A 171 1.19 -5.14 24.50
C LYS A 171 1.81 -3.94 23.81
N ASP A 172 2.70 -4.21 22.89
CA ASP A 172 3.49 -3.22 22.16
C ASP A 172 3.37 -3.43 20.66
N VAL A 173 3.48 -2.34 19.93
CA VAL A 173 3.60 -2.32 18.47
C VAL A 173 4.65 -1.30 18.05
N TRP A 174 5.12 -1.41 16.83
CA TRP A 174 6.07 -0.47 16.21
C TRP A 174 5.35 0.28 15.09
N LEU A 175 5.09 1.55 15.33
CA LEU A 175 4.59 2.46 14.32
C LEU A 175 5.75 2.93 13.45
N PHE A 176 5.52 3.10 12.18
CA PHE A 176 6.56 3.56 11.27
C PHE A 176 6.05 4.48 10.17
N GLU A 177 6.95 5.34 9.70
CA GLU A 177 6.74 6.21 8.55
C GLU A 177 7.59 5.75 7.36
N THR A 178 7.13 6.07 6.16
CA THR A 178 7.84 5.69 4.93
C THR A 178 8.06 6.86 4.00
N LYS A 179 9.12 6.78 3.21
CA LYS A 179 9.27 7.55 1.97
C LYS A 179 9.09 6.63 0.78
N SER A 180 8.45 7.12 -0.26
CA SER A 180 7.96 6.27 -1.32
C SER A 180 8.34 6.78 -2.69
N VAL A 181 8.54 5.83 -3.62
CA VAL A 181 8.67 6.07 -5.06
C VAL A 181 7.79 5.12 -5.84
N PHE A 182 7.29 5.59 -6.97
CA PHE A 182 6.46 4.83 -7.88
C PHE A 182 7.17 4.70 -9.23
N TYR A 183 7.27 3.48 -9.77
CA TYR A 183 7.91 3.23 -11.05
C TYR A 183 6.88 3.32 -12.18
N GLU A 184 7.08 4.27 -13.08
CA GLU A 184 6.24 4.49 -14.25
C GLU A 184 7.10 4.90 -15.45
N ASN A 185 6.85 4.32 -16.61
CA ASN A 185 7.52 4.66 -17.87
C ASN A 185 9.05 4.64 -17.80
N GLY A 186 9.62 3.68 -17.08
CA GLY A 186 11.08 3.52 -16.98
C GLY A 186 11.74 4.44 -15.94
N LYS A 187 11.00 5.19 -15.12
CA LYS A 187 11.53 6.13 -14.14
C LYS A 187 10.82 6.01 -12.79
N PHE A 188 11.56 6.31 -11.72
CA PHE A 188 10.96 6.55 -10.43
C PHE A 188 10.37 7.95 -10.32
N ILE A 189 9.13 8.00 -9.87
CA ILE A 189 8.43 9.22 -9.48
C ILE A 189 8.41 9.26 -7.96
N LYS A 190 9.00 10.30 -7.36
CA LYS A 190 8.93 10.53 -5.92
C LYS A 190 7.50 10.87 -5.53
N LEU A 191 7.04 10.25 -4.44
CA LEU A 191 5.73 10.53 -3.87
C LEU A 191 5.86 11.46 -2.66
N GLN A 192 4.77 12.13 -2.30
CA GLN A 192 4.69 12.92 -1.09
C GLN A 192 4.84 12.03 0.13
N SER A 193 5.33 12.58 1.23
CA SER A 193 5.51 11.87 2.49
C SER A 193 4.90 12.66 3.64
N GLY A 194 4.35 11.92 4.61
CA GLY A 194 3.77 12.48 5.84
C GLY A 194 2.28 12.79 5.74
N GLY A 195 1.57 12.56 6.85
CA GLY A 195 0.16 12.86 7.02
C GLY A 195 -0.76 12.22 5.98
N CYS A 196 -1.84 12.89 5.66
CA CYS A 196 -2.85 12.41 4.71
C CYS A 196 -2.36 12.37 3.25
N GLU A 197 -1.26 13.01 2.94
CA GLU A 197 -0.69 13.07 1.60
C GLU A 197 0.37 11.99 1.34
N ASN A 198 0.69 11.17 2.34
CA ASN A 198 1.68 10.12 2.19
C ASN A 198 1.34 9.16 1.03
N GLY A 199 2.31 8.97 0.14
CA GLY A 199 2.13 8.13 -1.05
C GLY A 199 1.34 8.77 -2.20
N VAL A 200 0.93 10.02 -2.09
CA VAL A 200 0.25 10.77 -3.15
C VAL A 200 1.28 11.38 -4.12
N ARG A 201 0.94 11.47 -5.39
CA ARG A 201 1.79 12.14 -6.39
C ARG A 201 1.79 13.64 -6.19
N PHE A 202 2.93 14.27 -6.48
CA PHE A 202 2.97 15.71 -6.64
C PHE A 202 2.18 16.11 -7.89
N ILE A 203 1.31 17.09 -7.74
CA ILE A 203 0.56 17.69 -8.84
C ILE A 203 1.02 19.15 -8.95
N ASP A 204 1.66 19.49 -10.06
CA ASP A 204 1.89 20.89 -10.40
C ASP A 204 0.58 21.51 -10.89
N ARG A 205 -0.01 22.37 -10.06
CA ARG A 205 -1.28 23.06 -10.36
C ARG A 205 -1.15 24.04 -11.52
N ASN A 206 0.05 24.44 -11.89
CA ASN A 206 0.30 25.34 -13.00
C ASN A 206 0.52 24.59 -14.32
N ASP A 207 0.78 23.29 -14.28
CA ASP A 207 0.93 22.46 -15.47
C ASP A 207 -0.45 21.98 -15.98
N LYS A 208 -1.04 22.78 -16.88
CA LYS A 208 -2.33 22.47 -17.52
C LYS A 208 -2.30 21.15 -18.30
N SER A 209 -1.15 20.77 -18.88
CA SER A 209 -1.03 19.53 -19.65
C SER A 209 -1.09 18.31 -18.73
N HIS A 210 -0.42 18.38 -17.59
CA HIS A 210 -0.46 17.35 -16.55
C HIS A 210 -1.88 17.20 -15.96
N ILE A 211 -2.55 18.32 -15.66
CA ILE A 211 -3.94 18.29 -15.17
C ILE A 211 -4.87 17.63 -16.20
N LYS A 212 -4.75 17.98 -17.48
CA LYS A 212 -5.53 17.37 -18.56
C LYS A 212 -5.28 15.85 -18.67
N GLU A 213 -4.02 15.43 -18.53
CA GLU A 213 -3.67 14.00 -18.50
C GLU A 213 -4.35 13.26 -17.34
N ILE A 214 -4.33 13.85 -16.13
CA ILE A 214 -5.01 13.29 -14.95
C ILE A 214 -6.51 13.16 -15.20
N ILE A 215 -7.16 14.19 -15.72
CA ILE A 215 -8.59 14.18 -16.06
C ILE A 215 -8.89 13.05 -17.05
N ASN A 216 -8.11 12.93 -18.12
CA ASN A 216 -8.32 11.90 -19.14
C ASN A 216 -8.10 10.48 -18.57
N LYS A 217 -7.09 10.28 -17.72
CA LYS A 217 -6.85 9.00 -17.04
C LYS A 217 -8.01 8.63 -16.11
N ASN A 218 -8.53 9.59 -15.35
CA ASN A 218 -9.68 9.39 -14.46
C ASN A 218 -10.95 9.07 -15.23
N ALA A 219 -11.26 9.83 -16.30
CA ALA A 219 -12.40 9.56 -17.16
C ALA A 219 -12.34 8.16 -17.77
N LYS A 220 -11.17 7.75 -18.26
CA LYS A 220 -10.95 6.40 -18.78
C LYS A 220 -11.09 5.33 -17.69
N PHE A 221 -10.57 5.57 -16.48
CA PHE A 221 -10.75 4.67 -15.35
C PHE A 221 -12.23 4.47 -15.03
N LEU A 222 -13.01 5.55 -14.89
CA LEU A 222 -14.44 5.49 -14.63
C LEU A 222 -15.19 4.75 -15.73
N SER A 223 -14.89 5.05 -17.01
CA SER A 223 -15.52 4.35 -18.14
C SER A 223 -15.26 2.84 -18.12
N ASN A 224 -14.06 2.42 -17.68
CA ASN A 224 -13.72 1.00 -17.55
C ASN A 224 -14.39 0.30 -16.35
N GLN A 225 -14.95 1.06 -15.39
CA GLN A 225 -15.72 0.49 -14.29
C GLN A 225 -17.20 0.26 -14.64
N LEU A 226 -17.64 0.69 -15.83
CA LEU A 226 -19.01 0.49 -16.28
C LEU A 226 -19.20 -0.97 -16.72
N LEU A 227 -20.18 -1.63 -16.12
CA LEU A 227 -20.58 -3.01 -16.45
C LEU A 227 -21.48 -3.02 -17.68
N GLU A 228 -21.68 -4.19 -18.28
CA GLU A 228 -22.54 -4.36 -19.48
C GLU A 228 -24.00 -3.94 -19.22
N ASP A 229 -24.48 -4.05 -17.98
CA ASP A 229 -25.82 -3.61 -17.57
C ASP A 229 -25.91 -2.09 -17.28
N GLY A 230 -24.87 -1.35 -17.57
CA GLY A 230 -24.79 0.11 -17.38
C GLY A 230 -24.52 0.55 -15.94
N LYS A 231 -24.22 -0.36 -15.01
CA LYS A 231 -23.89 -0.01 -13.63
C LYS A 231 -22.38 0.12 -13.44
N PHE A 232 -21.99 0.96 -12.51
CA PHE A 232 -20.61 1.01 -12.03
C PHE A 232 -20.36 -0.04 -10.95
N ILE A 233 -19.13 -0.51 -10.84
CA ILE A 233 -18.69 -1.22 -9.63
C ILE A 233 -18.82 -0.26 -8.45
N TYR A 234 -19.77 -0.52 -7.56
CA TYR A 234 -20.18 0.40 -6.49
C TYR A 234 -19.11 0.59 -5.41
N GLY A 235 -18.39 -0.44 -5.08
CA GLY A 235 -17.33 -0.41 -4.11
C GLY A 235 -16.68 -1.77 -3.91
N TYR A 236 -15.63 -1.77 -3.09
CA TYR A 236 -14.78 -2.93 -2.88
C TYR A 236 -14.34 -3.03 -1.42
N PHE A 237 -14.39 -4.25 -0.88
CA PHE A 237 -13.87 -4.54 0.46
C PHE A 237 -12.44 -5.07 0.37
N PRO A 238 -11.42 -4.24 0.66
CA PRO A 238 -10.03 -4.63 0.48
C PRO A 238 -9.58 -5.76 1.40
N ALA A 239 -10.14 -5.86 2.62
CA ALA A 239 -9.80 -6.93 3.56
C ALA A 239 -10.29 -8.30 3.09
N PHE A 240 -11.44 -8.35 2.42
CA PHE A 240 -12.07 -9.59 1.95
C PHE A 240 -11.82 -9.89 0.48
N ASP A 241 -11.23 -8.93 -0.26
CA ASP A 241 -10.94 -9.03 -1.68
C ASP A 241 -12.18 -9.31 -2.53
N ASN A 242 -13.28 -8.60 -2.24
CA ASN A 242 -14.52 -8.75 -2.96
C ASN A 242 -15.28 -7.43 -3.13
N GLU A 243 -16.14 -7.40 -4.15
CA GLU A 243 -16.97 -6.26 -4.48
C GLU A 243 -18.16 -6.13 -3.53
N ILE A 244 -18.61 -4.89 -3.35
CA ILE A 244 -19.85 -4.58 -2.65
C ILE A 244 -21.01 -4.86 -3.59
N LYS A 245 -21.87 -5.82 -3.23
CA LYS A 245 -23.02 -6.24 -4.06
C LYS A 245 -24.20 -5.27 -4.04
N SER A 246 -24.25 -4.36 -3.04
CA SER A 246 -25.31 -3.32 -2.98
C SER A 246 -25.07 -2.25 -4.02
N TYR A 247 -26.14 -1.64 -4.52
CA TYR A 247 -26.10 -0.60 -5.52
C TYR A 247 -26.93 0.61 -5.06
N ASN A 248 -26.47 1.83 -5.40
CA ASN A 248 -27.18 3.06 -5.08
C ASN A 248 -27.30 3.93 -6.32
N THR A 249 -28.52 4.05 -6.84
CA THR A 249 -28.84 4.78 -8.06
C THR A 249 -28.50 6.26 -7.97
N ILE A 250 -28.71 6.89 -6.79
CA ILE A 250 -28.41 8.32 -6.62
C ILE A 250 -26.90 8.58 -6.80
N ARG A 251 -26.06 7.76 -6.19
CA ARG A 251 -24.60 7.90 -6.38
C ARG A 251 -24.17 7.61 -7.80
N HIS A 252 -24.82 6.67 -8.48
CA HIS A 252 -24.58 6.42 -9.89
C HIS A 252 -24.83 7.66 -10.75
N CYS A 253 -25.95 8.36 -10.53
CA CYS A 253 -26.32 9.55 -11.31
C CYS A 253 -25.44 10.78 -11.00
N THR A 254 -24.69 10.77 -9.91
CA THR A 254 -23.82 11.87 -9.47
C THR A 254 -22.34 11.62 -9.70
N SER A 255 -21.96 10.48 -10.26
CA SER A 255 -20.58 10.11 -10.62
C SER A 255 -20.28 10.42 -12.06
#